data_ee0965a69282d06e8a4bc27823c86e21
#
_entry.id   ee0965a69282d06e8a4bc27823c86e21
#
_cell.length_a   1.000
_cell.length_b   1.000
_cell.length_c   1.000
_cell.angle_alpha   90.00
_cell.angle_beta   90.00
_cell.angle_gamma   90.00
#
_symmetry.space_group_name_H-M   'P 1'
#
loop_
_entity.id
_entity.type
_entity.pdbx_description
1 polymer ?
#
loop_
_entity_poly.entity_id
_entity_poly.type
_entity_poly.pdbx_seq_one_letter_code
_entity_poly.pdbx_strand_id
1 'polypeptide(L)'
;DFDRRERLGRQDDAPTLETFFCRLLERREDLHVWLLSWDYAFVYAGEREWFQEQRLRHFTHERLHVHFDGAHPVGGSQHQKIVVVDDRIAFSGGIDLSRWRWDTAAHAPDDPRRTDPDGDAYPPFHDAMLLVDGDAAVALGGLARQRWKDSGAETEPAPVEPADNDPWPAEVAPTWRHQQVAIARTYPAHDGREAVREVEALYLDTIARARHYLYLENQYFTSRALTEALAERLREPEGPDLVLVLPRETGGWLEQVTMDALRTHRIRALREADRHDRLRV
;
A
#
# COMPACT_ATOMS: atom_id res chain seq x y z
N ASP A 1 2.74 4.15 6.08
CA ASP A 1 3.95 4.49 6.84
C ASP A 1 4.70 5.66 6.21
N PHE A 2 5.31 6.49 7.04
CA PHE A 2 6.11 7.63 6.60
C PHE A 2 7.35 7.76 7.46
N ASP A 3 8.55 7.75 6.85
CA ASP A 3 9.78 8.09 7.55
C ASP A 3 10.41 9.33 6.90
N ARG A 4 10.37 10.47 7.60
CA ARG A 4 10.89 11.75 7.14
C ARG A 4 12.38 11.74 6.77
N ARG A 5 13.14 10.81 7.30
CA ARG A 5 14.59 10.65 7.07
C ARG A 5 14.89 9.85 5.80
N GLU A 6 13.90 9.12 5.25
CA GLU A 6 14.09 8.33 4.03
C GLU A 6 14.41 9.25 2.85
N ARG A 7 15.32 8.81 1.98
CA ARG A 7 15.78 9.58 0.82
C ARG A 7 14.95 9.26 -0.42
N LEU A 8 14.73 10.26 -1.27
CA LEU A 8 14.05 10.13 -2.57
C LEU A 8 14.93 9.49 -3.65
N GLY A 9 15.99 8.82 -3.28
CA GLY A 9 16.92 8.15 -4.18
C GLY A 9 18.18 7.75 -3.43
N ARG A 10 19.13 7.20 -4.16
CA ARG A 10 20.42 6.74 -3.61
C ARG A 10 21.62 7.45 -4.24
N GLN A 11 21.39 8.60 -4.90
CA GLN A 11 22.45 9.53 -5.29
C GLN A 11 22.94 10.28 -4.04
N ASP A 12 24.20 10.69 -4.02
CA ASP A 12 24.83 11.35 -2.87
C ASP A 12 24.10 12.62 -2.41
N ASP A 13 23.46 13.34 -3.34
CA ASP A 13 22.72 14.57 -3.11
C ASP A 13 21.20 14.40 -3.01
N ALA A 14 20.70 13.15 -3.04
CA ALA A 14 19.27 12.89 -2.93
C ALA A 14 18.71 13.44 -1.61
N PRO A 15 17.66 14.30 -1.66
CA PRO A 15 17.09 14.87 -0.45
C PRO A 15 16.34 13.81 0.36
N THR A 16 16.28 14.00 1.67
CA THR A 16 15.32 13.28 2.51
C THR A 16 13.89 13.74 2.21
N LEU A 17 12.89 12.95 2.55
CA LEU A 17 11.48 13.33 2.43
C LEU A 17 11.20 14.66 3.17
N GLU A 18 11.77 14.84 4.37
CA GLU A 18 11.67 16.10 5.10
C GLU A 18 12.22 17.27 4.29
N THR A 19 13.45 17.15 3.81
CA THR A 19 14.10 18.22 3.01
C THR A 19 13.32 18.50 1.72
N PHE A 20 12.79 17.46 1.09
CA PHE A 20 12.00 17.60 -0.14
C PHE A 20 10.72 18.40 0.12
N PHE A 21 9.92 18.04 1.12
CA PHE A 21 8.68 18.76 1.42
C PHE A 21 8.94 20.19 1.88
N CYS A 22 9.96 20.45 2.70
CA CYS A 22 10.32 21.81 3.10
C CYS A 22 10.66 22.67 1.87
N ARG A 23 11.56 22.20 1.01
CA ARG A 23 11.93 22.93 -0.22
C ARG A 23 10.75 23.16 -1.17
N LEU A 24 9.84 22.19 -1.26
CA LEU A 24 8.66 22.30 -2.10
C LEU A 24 7.70 23.37 -1.56
N LEU A 25 7.45 23.38 -0.26
CA LEU A 25 6.62 24.37 0.42
C LEU A 25 7.23 25.79 0.40
N GLU A 26 8.55 25.90 0.50
CA GLU A 26 9.27 27.19 0.35
C GLU A 26 9.14 27.77 -1.07
N ARG A 27 9.14 26.91 -2.10
CA ARG A 27 9.05 27.33 -3.51
C ARG A 27 7.64 27.62 -3.99
N ARG A 28 6.65 27.01 -3.37
CA ARG A 28 5.24 27.06 -3.77
C ARG A 28 4.40 27.58 -2.61
N GLU A 29 4.10 28.89 -2.64
CA GLU A 29 3.34 29.55 -1.58
C GLU A 29 1.88 29.09 -1.51
N ASP A 30 1.35 28.60 -2.60
CA ASP A 30 -0.01 28.07 -2.76
C ASP A 30 -0.15 26.58 -2.40
N LEU A 31 0.95 25.87 -2.18
CA LEU A 31 0.93 24.44 -1.90
C LEU A 31 0.63 24.13 -0.44
N HIS A 32 -0.27 23.19 -0.22
CA HIS A 32 -0.50 22.54 1.06
C HIS A 32 -0.22 21.05 0.95
N VAL A 33 0.41 20.46 1.93
CA VAL A 33 0.68 19.01 2.03
C VAL A 33 -0.11 18.44 3.19
N TRP A 34 -0.89 17.39 2.93
CA TRP A 34 -1.72 16.70 3.89
C TRP A 34 -1.22 15.27 4.05
N LEU A 35 -0.69 14.93 5.22
CA LEU A 35 -0.10 13.63 5.53
C LEU A 35 -0.96 12.91 6.58
N LEU A 36 -1.65 11.86 6.16
CA LEU A 36 -2.39 10.97 7.05
C LEU A 36 -1.57 9.70 7.29
N SER A 37 -1.24 9.43 8.52
CA SER A 37 -0.52 8.23 8.93
C SER A 37 -1.37 7.38 9.87
N TRP A 38 -1.20 6.08 9.83
CA TRP A 38 -1.86 5.18 10.77
C TRP A 38 -1.37 5.44 12.20
N ASP A 39 -2.30 5.63 13.13
CA ASP A 39 -2.03 5.68 14.56
C ASP A 39 -1.90 4.23 15.08
N TYR A 40 -0.66 3.87 15.40
CA TYR A 40 -0.33 2.52 15.80
C TYR A 40 -1.02 2.10 17.09
N ALA A 41 -1.74 1.01 17.06
CA ALA A 41 -2.10 0.30 18.26
C ALA A 41 -0.82 -0.12 19.02
N PHE A 42 -0.81 0.09 20.34
CA PHE A 42 0.31 -0.16 21.26
C PHE A 42 1.03 -1.51 21.08
N VAL A 43 0.36 -2.49 20.48
CA VAL A 43 0.89 -3.85 20.21
C VAL A 43 2.08 -3.85 19.23
N TYR A 44 2.20 -2.86 18.34
CA TYR A 44 3.29 -2.75 17.36
C TYR A 44 4.39 -1.75 17.76
N ALA A 45 4.30 -1.16 18.94
CA ALA A 45 5.24 -0.15 19.42
C ALA A 45 6.69 -0.67 19.57
N GLY A 46 6.89 -2.01 19.66
CA GLY A 46 8.20 -2.63 19.77
C GLY A 46 8.97 -2.79 18.45
N GLU A 47 8.30 -2.66 17.29
CA GLU A 47 8.91 -2.87 15.97
C GLU A 47 9.26 -1.57 15.23
N ARG A 48 8.97 -0.40 15.83
CA ARG A 48 9.18 0.92 15.22
C ARG A 48 9.84 1.91 16.14
N GLU A 49 10.29 3.01 15.53
CA GLU A 49 10.88 4.12 16.25
C GLU A 49 9.94 4.64 17.35
N TRP A 50 10.44 4.66 18.57
CA TRP A 50 9.79 5.29 19.72
C TRP A 50 9.55 6.78 19.42
N PHE A 51 8.30 7.26 19.64
CA PHE A 51 7.93 8.66 19.47
C PHE A 51 7.78 9.18 18.03
N GLN A 52 7.32 8.37 17.07
CA GLN A 52 7.08 8.81 15.69
C GLN A 52 6.14 10.03 15.62
N GLU A 53 5.07 10.04 16.44
CA GLU A 53 4.15 11.18 16.54
C GLU A 53 4.86 12.46 17.00
N GLN A 54 5.70 12.40 18.05
CA GLN A 54 6.44 13.56 18.54
C GLN A 54 7.46 14.05 17.50
N ARG A 55 8.11 13.15 16.75
CA ARG A 55 9.08 13.52 15.73
C ARG A 55 8.44 14.12 14.49
N LEU A 56 7.27 13.64 14.07
CA LEU A 56 6.50 14.23 12.98
C LEU A 56 5.90 15.60 13.40
N ARG A 57 5.54 15.78 14.66
CA ARG A 57 5.10 17.09 15.21
C ARG A 57 6.22 18.15 15.21
N HIS A 58 7.50 17.75 15.20
CA HIS A 58 8.64 18.67 15.04
C HIS A 58 8.90 19.05 13.58
N PHE A 59 8.31 18.32 12.65
CA PHE A 59 8.33 18.65 11.22
C PHE A 59 7.22 19.68 10.97
N THR A 60 7.46 20.94 11.35
CA THR A 60 6.44 21.97 11.36
C THR A 60 6.66 23.00 10.27
N HIS A 61 5.73 22.99 9.32
CA HIS A 61 5.49 24.09 8.40
C HIS A 61 3.99 24.39 8.41
N GLU A 62 3.57 25.66 8.42
CA GLU A 62 2.15 26.03 8.56
C GLU A 62 1.23 25.41 7.47
N ARG A 63 1.80 25.06 6.31
CA ARG A 63 1.11 24.42 5.19
C ARG A 63 1.39 22.91 5.05
N LEU A 64 2.04 22.31 6.04
CA LEU A 64 2.17 20.87 6.21
C LEU A 64 1.25 20.40 7.33
N HIS A 65 0.19 19.71 6.94
CA HIS A 65 -0.82 19.19 7.85
C HIS A 65 -0.54 17.70 8.09
N VAL A 66 -0.25 17.34 9.33
CA VAL A 66 0.00 15.93 9.71
C VAL A 66 -1.08 15.48 10.68
N HIS A 67 -1.73 14.37 10.38
CA HIS A 67 -2.73 13.77 11.25
C HIS A 67 -2.53 12.25 11.36
N PHE A 68 -2.93 11.68 12.49
CA PHE A 68 -2.85 10.25 12.75
C PHE A 68 -4.24 9.63 12.76
N ASP A 69 -4.44 8.57 11.99
CA ASP A 69 -5.70 7.90 11.84
C ASP A 69 -5.83 6.73 12.83
N GLY A 70 -6.52 6.99 13.94
CA GLY A 70 -6.93 5.99 14.93
C GLY A 70 -8.33 5.42 14.72
N ALA A 71 -9.01 5.75 13.62
CA ALA A 71 -10.39 5.34 13.36
C ALA A 71 -10.49 3.87 12.88
N HIS A 72 -10.03 2.94 13.71
CA HIS A 72 -10.06 1.50 13.44
C HIS A 72 -10.26 0.69 14.73
N PRO A 73 -10.79 -0.54 14.67
CA PRO A 73 -10.91 -1.41 15.84
C PRO A 73 -9.52 -1.81 16.38
N VAL A 74 -9.47 -2.22 17.65
CA VAL A 74 -8.24 -2.74 18.27
C VAL A 74 -7.69 -3.91 17.43
N GLY A 75 -6.41 -3.85 17.09
CA GLY A 75 -5.75 -4.83 16.21
C GLY A 75 -6.01 -4.63 14.71
N GLY A 76 -6.78 -3.62 14.33
CA GLY A 76 -6.90 -3.20 12.93
C GLY A 76 -5.71 -2.36 12.49
N SER A 77 -5.51 -2.24 11.17
CA SER A 77 -4.48 -1.38 10.58
C SER A 77 -5.04 -0.58 9.42
N GLN A 78 -4.53 0.64 9.24
CA GLN A 78 -4.76 1.45 8.07
C GLN A 78 -3.64 1.17 7.07
N HIS A 79 -3.94 0.41 6.00
CA HIS A 79 -2.91 -0.10 5.10
C HIS A 79 -2.98 0.46 3.67
N GLN A 80 -3.83 1.44 3.42
CA GLN A 80 -3.94 2.09 2.12
C GLN A 80 -2.74 3.01 1.87
N LYS A 81 -2.10 2.87 0.70
CA LYS A 81 -1.06 3.76 0.22
C LYS A 81 -1.63 4.53 -0.96
N ILE A 82 -1.93 5.80 -0.74
CA ILE A 82 -2.50 6.69 -1.74
C ILE A 82 -1.74 8.01 -1.65
N VAL A 83 -1.27 8.50 -2.78
CA VAL A 83 -0.74 9.86 -2.93
C VAL A 83 -1.55 10.54 -4.01
N VAL A 84 -2.10 11.70 -3.73
CA VAL A 84 -2.90 12.48 -4.68
C VAL A 84 -2.25 13.86 -4.84
N VAL A 85 -2.13 14.31 -6.06
CA VAL A 85 -1.64 15.65 -6.39
C VAL A 85 -2.75 16.38 -7.15
N ASP A 86 -3.33 17.38 -6.48
CA ASP A 86 -4.35 18.30 -7.02
C ASP A 86 -5.57 17.62 -7.67
N ASP A 87 -5.97 16.43 -7.21
CA ASP A 87 -7.03 15.59 -7.81
C ASP A 87 -6.82 15.25 -9.30
N ARG A 88 -5.61 15.43 -9.81
CA ARG A 88 -5.27 15.31 -11.24
C ARG A 88 -4.39 14.12 -11.53
N ILE A 89 -3.51 13.78 -10.57
CA ILE A 89 -2.65 12.60 -10.59
C ILE A 89 -2.79 11.90 -9.26
N ALA A 90 -2.84 10.58 -9.28
CA ALA A 90 -2.81 9.79 -8.06
C ALA A 90 -1.96 8.54 -8.21
N PHE A 91 -1.34 8.14 -7.10
CA PHE A 91 -0.62 6.89 -6.95
C PHE A 91 -1.39 6.00 -5.96
N SER A 92 -1.54 4.72 -6.28
CA SER A 92 -2.09 3.73 -5.37
C SER A 92 -1.40 2.38 -5.56
N GLY A 93 -1.01 1.74 -4.47
CA GLY A 93 -0.30 0.46 -4.50
C GLY A 93 0.21 0.02 -3.14
N GLY A 94 1.29 -0.75 -3.13
CA GLY A 94 1.87 -1.31 -1.91
C GLY A 94 3.06 -0.51 -1.33
N ILE A 95 3.57 0.52 -2.03
CA ILE A 95 4.78 1.24 -1.63
C ILE A 95 4.47 2.37 -0.66
N ASP A 96 5.01 2.31 0.55
CA ASP A 96 4.98 3.40 1.54
C ASP A 96 6.11 4.41 1.30
N LEU A 97 5.93 5.64 1.73
CA LEU A 97 7.01 6.65 1.84
C LEU A 97 7.80 6.43 3.15
N SER A 98 8.45 5.27 3.25
CA SER A 98 9.08 4.77 4.46
C SER A 98 10.37 4.04 4.14
N ARG A 99 11.18 3.74 5.18
CA ARG A 99 12.41 2.96 5.04
C ARG A 99 12.14 1.57 4.48
N TRP A 100 13.19 0.95 3.87
CA TRP A 100 13.19 -0.39 3.30
C TRP A 100 12.26 -0.57 2.09
N ARG A 101 11.95 0.51 1.37
CA ARG A 101 11.08 0.48 0.18
C ARG A 101 11.82 0.73 -1.13
N TRP A 102 13.00 1.34 -1.07
CA TRP A 102 13.78 1.58 -2.27
C TRP A 102 14.49 0.30 -2.73
N ASP A 103 14.36 -0.01 -4.01
CA ASP A 103 15.13 -1.03 -4.70
C ASP A 103 15.27 -0.67 -6.18
N THR A 104 16.00 -1.49 -6.94
CA THR A 104 16.10 -1.40 -8.39
C THR A 104 15.37 -2.57 -9.05
N ALA A 105 15.03 -2.44 -10.35
CA ALA A 105 14.40 -3.52 -11.11
C ALA A 105 15.23 -4.82 -11.21
N ALA A 106 16.54 -4.73 -10.91
CA ALA A 106 17.41 -5.89 -10.89
C ALA A 106 17.27 -6.77 -9.63
N HIS A 107 16.73 -6.22 -8.54
CA HIS A 107 16.59 -6.89 -7.23
C HIS A 107 17.85 -7.64 -6.79
N ALA A 108 19.04 -7.08 -7.08
CA ALA A 108 20.31 -7.73 -6.78
C ALA A 108 20.40 -8.03 -5.27
N PRO A 109 20.79 -9.24 -4.83
CA PRO A 109 20.82 -9.61 -3.41
C PRO A 109 21.68 -8.68 -2.56
N ASP A 110 22.80 -8.24 -3.07
CA ASP A 110 23.86 -7.51 -2.35
C ASP A 110 24.06 -6.09 -2.90
N ASP A 111 23.00 -5.34 -3.20
CA ASP A 111 23.12 -3.95 -3.64
C ASP A 111 23.55 -3.06 -2.46
N PRO A 112 24.79 -2.49 -2.45
CA PRO A 112 25.30 -1.70 -1.34
C PRO A 112 24.55 -0.36 -1.15
N ARG A 113 23.71 0.04 -2.10
CA ARG A 113 22.92 1.26 -2.00
C ARG A 113 21.65 1.05 -1.17
N ARG A 114 21.25 -0.21 -0.92
CA ARG A 114 20.09 -0.51 -0.06
C ARG A 114 20.46 -0.42 1.41
N THR A 115 20.53 0.80 1.89
CA THR A 115 20.73 1.11 3.32
C THR A 115 19.59 1.98 3.80
N ASP A 116 19.15 1.76 5.02
CA ASP A 116 18.13 2.59 5.64
C ASP A 116 18.73 3.91 6.18
N PRO A 117 17.92 4.84 6.72
CA PRO A 117 18.43 6.09 7.29
C PRO A 117 19.42 5.95 8.45
N ASP A 118 19.46 4.78 9.10
CA ASP A 118 20.40 4.48 10.19
C ASP A 118 21.70 3.86 9.66
N GLY A 119 21.78 3.56 8.34
CA GLY A 119 22.92 2.99 7.66
C GLY A 119 22.91 1.46 7.59
N ASP A 120 21.85 0.82 8.06
CA ASP A 120 21.71 -0.62 8.06
C ASP A 120 21.23 -1.15 6.70
N ALA A 121 21.90 -2.20 6.21
CA ALA A 121 21.51 -2.86 4.96
C ALA A 121 20.19 -3.63 5.13
N TYR A 122 19.37 -3.64 4.08
CA TYR A 122 18.11 -4.40 4.04
C TYR A 122 17.99 -5.23 2.75
N PRO A 123 17.18 -6.31 2.78
CA PRO A 123 17.01 -7.20 1.63
C PRO A 123 16.30 -6.52 0.45
N PRO A 124 16.31 -7.13 -0.77
CA PRO A 124 15.55 -6.65 -1.91
C PRO A 124 14.07 -6.44 -1.57
N PHE A 125 13.50 -5.39 -2.15
CA PHE A 125 12.09 -5.03 -1.98
C PHE A 125 11.35 -5.12 -3.32
N HIS A 126 10.26 -5.87 -3.37
CA HIS A 126 9.40 -6.01 -4.53
C HIS A 126 7.97 -5.62 -4.19
N ASP A 127 7.46 -4.62 -4.87
CA ASP A 127 6.07 -4.16 -4.79
C ASP A 127 5.70 -3.36 -6.05
N ALA A 128 4.43 -3.05 -6.22
CA ALA A 128 3.93 -2.31 -7.36
C ALA A 128 3.05 -1.14 -6.93
N MET A 129 3.10 -0.07 -7.73
CA MET A 129 2.24 1.10 -7.58
C MET A 129 1.73 1.54 -8.94
N LEU A 130 0.44 1.87 -9.02
CA LEU A 130 -0.18 2.45 -10.20
C LEU A 130 -0.13 3.96 -10.12
N LEU A 131 0.19 4.61 -11.25
CA LEU A 131 -0.02 6.03 -11.47
C LEU A 131 -1.22 6.19 -12.39
N VAL A 132 -2.17 7.01 -11.98
CA VAL A 132 -3.41 7.28 -12.73
C VAL A 132 -3.70 8.78 -12.79
N ASP A 133 -4.43 9.19 -13.83
CA ASP A 133 -4.95 10.55 -14.02
C ASP A 133 -6.47 10.55 -14.25
N GLY A 134 -7.04 11.67 -14.60
CA GLY A 134 -8.44 11.84 -14.95
C GLY A 134 -9.40 11.45 -13.81
N ASP A 135 -10.55 10.89 -14.14
CA ASP A 135 -11.60 10.54 -13.18
C ASP A 135 -11.13 9.59 -12.08
N ALA A 136 -10.13 8.74 -12.38
CA ALA A 136 -9.55 7.83 -11.39
C ALA A 136 -8.77 8.60 -10.31
N ALA A 137 -8.02 9.64 -10.68
CA ALA A 137 -7.31 10.50 -9.73
C ALA A 137 -8.28 11.31 -8.86
N VAL A 138 -9.34 11.86 -9.47
CA VAL A 138 -10.41 12.56 -8.74
C VAL A 138 -11.08 11.64 -7.72
N ALA A 139 -11.39 10.40 -8.10
CA ALA A 139 -12.01 9.41 -7.21
C ALA A 139 -11.08 9.03 -6.03
N LEU A 140 -9.77 8.85 -6.28
CA LEU A 140 -8.78 8.60 -5.23
C LEU A 140 -8.61 9.82 -4.32
N GLY A 141 -8.67 11.04 -4.86
CA GLY A 141 -8.68 12.28 -4.09
C GLY A 141 -9.88 12.36 -3.15
N GLY A 142 -11.08 12.05 -3.66
CA GLY A 142 -12.28 11.93 -2.85
C GLY A 142 -12.14 10.89 -1.73
N LEU A 143 -11.54 9.74 -2.02
CA LEU A 143 -11.28 8.70 -1.03
C LEU A 143 -10.29 9.17 0.04
N ALA A 144 -9.20 9.83 -0.34
CA ALA A 144 -8.20 10.36 0.59
C ALA A 144 -8.81 11.41 1.53
N ARG A 145 -9.62 12.34 1.01
CA ARG A 145 -10.36 13.33 1.81
C ARG A 145 -11.35 12.67 2.77
N GLN A 146 -12.09 11.67 2.30
CA GLN A 146 -13.02 10.94 3.16
C GLN A 146 -12.28 10.26 4.31
N ARG A 147 -11.13 9.64 4.03
CA ARG A 147 -10.27 9.05 5.05
C ARG A 147 -9.77 10.07 6.05
N TRP A 148 -9.32 11.23 5.57
CA TRP A 148 -8.90 12.35 6.41
C TRP A 148 -10.01 12.80 7.35
N LYS A 149 -11.22 13.00 6.82
CA LYS A 149 -12.40 13.37 7.60
C LYS A 149 -12.77 12.31 8.63
N ASP A 150 -12.77 11.03 8.24
CA ASP A 150 -13.11 9.91 9.11
C ASP A 150 -12.13 9.70 10.25
N SER A 151 -10.89 10.19 10.12
CA SER A 151 -9.88 10.16 11.19
C SER A 151 -10.12 11.18 12.29
N GLY A 152 -11.13 12.05 12.14
CA GLY A 152 -11.50 13.07 13.14
C GLY A 152 -10.65 14.34 13.09
N ALA A 153 -9.94 14.60 12.01
CA ALA A 153 -9.18 15.83 11.83
C ALA A 153 -10.10 17.06 11.76
N GLU A 154 -9.70 18.16 12.40
CA GLU A 154 -10.50 19.41 12.47
C GLU A 154 -10.58 20.15 11.14
N THR A 155 -9.57 20.03 10.30
CA THR A 155 -9.47 20.66 8.98
C THR A 155 -9.33 19.61 7.91
N GLU A 156 -9.84 19.85 6.72
CA GLU A 156 -9.78 18.92 5.59
C GLU A 156 -9.28 19.59 4.30
N PRO A 157 -8.58 18.86 3.42
CA PRO A 157 -8.18 19.39 2.12
C PRO A 157 -9.41 19.61 1.24
N ALA A 158 -9.48 20.80 0.63
CA ALA A 158 -10.53 21.09 -0.36
C ALA A 158 -10.28 20.33 -1.67
N PRO A 159 -11.33 19.99 -2.45
CA PRO A 159 -11.15 19.56 -3.83
C PRO A 159 -10.45 20.65 -4.64
N VAL A 160 -9.62 20.22 -5.59
CA VAL A 160 -8.92 21.15 -6.49
C VAL A 160 -9.69 21.26 -7.82
N GLU A 161 -9.89 22.49 -8.28
CA GLU A 161 -10.55 22.74 -9.55
C GLU A 161 -9.70 22.22 -10.74
N PRO A 162 -10.33 21.66 -11.77
CA PRO A 162 -9.62 21.21 -12.96
C PRO A 162 -8.79 22.34 -13.61
N ALA A 163 -7.63 22.03 -14.13
CA ALA A 163 -6.79 22.94 -14.89
C ALA A 163 -6.53 22.38 -16.29
N ASP A 164 -6.36 23.27 -17.28
CA ASP A 164 -6.30 22.90 -18.70
C ASP A 164 -5.01 22.19 -19.13
N ASN A 165 -3.95 22.23 -18.31
CA ASN A 165 -2.67 21.60 -18.65
C ASN A 165 -2.67 20.09 -18.34
N ASP A 166 -1.94 19.32 -19.15
CA ASP A 166 -1.71 17.89 -18.89
C ASP A 166 -0.87 17.71 -17.61
N PRO A 167 -1.38 17.03 -16.57
CA PRO A 167 -0.65 16.80 -15.33
C PRO A 167 0.33 15.63 -15.41
N TRP A 168 0.30 14.81 -16.47
CA TRP A 168 1.12 13.61 -16.56
C TRP A 168 2.61 13.92 -16.60
N PRO A 169 3.46 13.25 -15.78
CA PRO A 169 4.90 13.47 -15.79
C PRO A 169 5.51 13.15 -17.16
N ALA A 170 6.23 14.09 -17.76
CA ALA A 170 6.80 13.94 -19.11
C ALA A 170 7.80 12.77 -19.22
N GLU A 171 8.44 12.42 -18.11
CA GLU A 171 9.44 11.35 -18.03
C GLU A 171 8.81 9.95 -17.90
N VAL A 172 7.51 9.86 -17.67
CA VAL A 172 6.81 8.58 -17.47
C VAL A 172 5.92 8.28 -18.66
N ALA A 173 6.30 7.29 -19.46
CA ALA A 173 5.42 6.81 -20.54
C ALA A 173 4.21 6.07 -19.95
N PRO A 174 2.96 6.45 -20.28
CA PRO A 174 1.79 5.71 -19.79
C PRO A 174 1.74 4.33 -20.46
N THR A 175 1.53 3.29 -19.65
CA THR A 175 1.41 1.92 -20.13
C THR A 175 0.10 1.70 -20.90
N TRP A 176 -0.97 2.34 -20.44
CA TRP A 176 -2.29 2.28 -21.06
C TRP A 176 -2.94 3.66 -21.08
N ARG A 177 -3.83 3.87 -22.05
CA ARG A 177 -4.63 5.11 -22.18
C ARG A 177 -6.10 4.76 -22.30
N HIS A 178 -6.97 5.65 -21.83
CA HIS A 178 -8.43 5.53 -21.96
C HIS A 178 -8.98 4.22 -21.40
N GLN A 179 -8.45 3.78 -20.24
CA GLN A 179 -8.91 2.57 -19.58
C GLN A 179 -9.99 2.90 -18.54
N GLN A 180 -10.96 2.01 -18.43
CA GLN A 180 -11.89 2.03 -17.30
C GLN A 180 -11.18 1.45 -16.06
N VAL A 181 -11.23 2.18 -14.96
CA VAL A 181 -10.62 1.81 -13.69
C VAL A 181 -11.70 1.69 -12.62
N ALA A 182 -11.61 0.66 -11.79
CA ALA A 182 -12.44 0.51 -10.61
C ALA A 182 -11.59 0.55 -9.34
N ILE A 183 -12.14 1.12 -8.27
CA ILE A 183 -11.51 1.16 -6.95
C ILE A 183 -12.28 0.19 -6.06
N ALA A 184 -11.56 -0.81 -5.52
CA ALA A 184 -12.08 -1.74 -4.53
C ALA A 184 -11.47 -1.46 -3.15
N ARG A 185 -12.31 -1.43 -2.11
CA ARG A 185 -11.91 -1.01 -0.76
C ARG A 185 -12.17 -2.12 0.26
N THR A 186 -11.40 -2.09 1.33
CA THR A 186 -11.66 -2.86 2.54
C THR A 186 -11.64 -1.94 3.75
N TYR A 187 -12.74 -1.92 4.50
CA TYR A 187 -12.84 -1.24 5.79
C TYR A 187 -13.47 -2.18 6.81
N PRO A 188 -12.96 -2.25 8.04
CA PRO A 188 -13.65 -2.93 9.13
C PRO A 188 -14.90 -2.15 9.55
N ALA A 189 -15.87 -2.84 10.15
CA ALA A 189 -16.91 -2.17 10.89
C ALA A 189 -16.30 -1.44 12.10
N HIS A 190 -16.62 -0.17 12.28
CA HIS A 190 -16.10 0.64 13.39
C HIS A 190 -16.97 1.88 13.60
N ASP A 191 -17.26 2.23 14.84
CA ASP A 191 -18.03 3.44 15.23
C ASP A 191 -19.31 3.68 14.42
N GLY A 192 -20.13 2.62 14.27
CA GLY A 192 -21.39 2.68 13.54
C GLY A 192 -21.25 2.65 12.00
N ARG A 193 -20.03 2.63 11.47
CA ARG A 193 -19.78 2.36 10.04
C ARG A 193 -19.85 0.87 9.77
N GLU A 194 -20.51 0.50 8.69
CA GLU A 194 -20.54 -0.88 8.22
C GLU A 194 -19.20 -1.28 7.58
N ALA A 195 -18.92 -2.59 7.61
CA ALA A 195 -17.75 -3.12 6.93
C ALA A 195 -17.88 -3.02 5.41
N VAL A 196 -16.81 -2.59 4.73
CA VAL A 196 -16.68 -2.61 3.28
C VAL A 196 -15.77 -3.76 2.89
N ARG A 197 -16.24 -4.65 1.99
CA ARG A 197 -15.53 -5.89 1.57
C ARG A 197 -15.39 -5.98 0.05
N GLU A 198 -15.16 -4.85 -0.61
CA GLU A 198 -15.08 -4.78 -2.08
C GLU A 198 -13.88 -5.57 -2.62
N VAL A 199 -12.73 -5.54 -1.90
CA VAL A 199 -11.54 -6.31 -2.30
C VAL A 199 -11.80 -7.81 -2.20
N GLU A 200 -12.47 -8.28 -1.14
CA GLU A 200 -12.85 -9.69 -1.01
C GLU A 200 -13.77 -10.11 -2.16
N ALA A 201 -14.80 -9.31 -2.46
CA ALA A 201 -15.71 -9.58 -3.57
C ALA A 201 -14.97 -9.61 -4.93
N LEU A 202 -14.06 -8.66 -5.18
CA LEU A 202 -13.25 -8.61 -6.40
C LEU A 202 -12.39 -9.87 -6.57
N TYR A 203 -11.73 -10.34 -5.50
CA TYR A 203 -10.95 -11.57 -5.53
C TYR A 203 -11.82 -12.79 -5.82
N LEU A 204 -12.95 -12.95 -5.12
CA LEU A 204 -13.85 -14.09 -5.30
C LEU A 204 -14.44 -14.13 -6.72
N ASP A 205 -14.84 -12.98 -7.26
CA ASP A 205 -15.31 -12.85 -8.64
C ASP A 205 -14.23 -13.21 -9.67
N THR A 206 -13.00 -12.74 -9.44
CA THR A 206 -11.86 -13.04 -10.33
C THR A 206 -11.53 -14.53 -10.30
N ILE A 207 -11.48 -15.15 -9.12
CA ILE A 207 -11.24 -16.59 -8.95
C ILE A 207 -12.33 -17.41 -9.65
N ALA A 208 -13.60 -17.04 -9.48
CA ALA A 208 -14.73 -17.74 -10.08
C ALA A 208 -14.71 -17.68 -11.62
N ARG A 209 -14.25 -16.57 -12.20
CA ARG A 209 -14.23 -16.33 -13.66
C ARG A 209 -12.98 -16.82 -14.36
N ALA A 210 -11.92 -17.15 -13.64
CA ALA A 210 -10.67 -17.61 -14.22
C ALA A 210 -10.89 -18.93 -15.00
N ARG A 211 -10.35 -19.01 -16.23
CA ARG A 211 -10.48 -20.19 -17.10
C ARG A 211 -9.18 -20.93 -17.34
N HIS A 212 -8.08 -20.21 -17.45
CA HIS A 212 -6.80 -20.79 -17.85
C HIS A 212 -5.78 -20.76 -16.73
N TYR A 213 -5.57 -19.58 -16.11
CA TYR A 213 -4.62 -19.43 -15.01
C TYR A 213 -5.04 -18.32 -14.05
N LEU A 214 -4.55 -18.44 -12.83
CA LEU A 214 -4.56 -17.43 -11.80
C LEU A 214 -3.11 -17.19 -11.35
N TYR A 215 -2.68 -15.93 -11.37
CA TYR A 215 -1.41 -15.51 -10.83
C TYR A 215 -1.67 -14.56 -9.67
N LEU A 216 -1.20 -14.89 -8.47
CA LEU A 216 -1.39 -14.10 -7.27
C LEU A 216 -0.04 -13.84 -6.60
N GLU A 217 0.26 -12.58 -6.36
CA GLU A 217 1.32 -12.16 -5.45
C GLU A 217 0.69 -11.64 -4.15
N ASN A 218 1.17 -12.10 -3.01
CA ASN A 218 0.59 -11.68 -1.74
C ASN A 218 1.61 -11.74 -0.62
N GLN A 219 1.58 -10.77 0.27
CA GLN A 219 2.52 -10.71 1.40
C GLN A 219 2.24 -11.78 2.46
N TYR A 220 0.98 -12.05 2.78
CA TYR A 220 0.61 -12.90 3.94
C TYR A 220 -0.16 -14.16 3.56
N PHE A 221 -1.11 -14.08 2.66
CA PHE A 221 -2.00 -15.16 2.24
C PHE A 221 -2.69 -15.89 3.40
N THR A 222 -3.44 -15.17 4.21
CA THR A 222 -4.08 -15.69 5.42
C THR A 222 -5.60 -15.85 5.30
N SER A 223 -6.23 -15.32 4.24
CA SER A 223 -7.67 -15.33 4.04
C SER A 223 -8.22 -16.75 3.87
N ARG A 224 -9.19 -17.10 4.73
CA ARG A 224 -9.92 -18.37 4.63
C ARG A 224 -10.82 -18.41 3.39
N ALA A 225 -11.60 -17.35 3.16
CA ALA A 225 -12.54 -17.28 2.05
C ALA A 225 -11.85 -17.47 0.70
N LEU A 226 -10.71 -16.79 0.48
CA LEU A 226 -9.93 -16.93 -0.76
C LEU A 226 -9.33 -18.34 -0.87
N THR A 227 -8.83 -18.93 0.23
CA THR A 227 -8.28 -20.27 0.21
C THR A 227 -9.34 -21.31 -0.17
N GLU A 228 -10.54 -21.21 0.37
CA GLU A 228 -11.66 -22.10 0.06
C GLU A 228 -12.06 -21.97 -1.42
N ALA A 229 -12.21 -20.76 -1.93
CA ALA A 229 -12.51 -20.52 -3.35
C ALA A 229 -11.44 -21.08 -4.30
N LEU A 230 -10.16 -20.85 -4.02
CA LEU A 230 -9.07 -21.42 -4.79
C LEU A 230 -9.01 -22.95 -4.72
N ALA A 231 -9.26 -23.53 -3.55
CA ALA A 231 -9.31 -24.98 -3.35
C ALA A 231 -10.43 -25.62 -4.16
N GLU A 232 -11.58 -24.97 -4.28
CA GLU A 232 -12.69 -25.44 -5.15
C GLU A 232 -12.25 -25.49 -6.62
N ARG A 233 -11.59 -24.42 -7.11
CA ARG A 233 -11.06 -24.37 -8.48
C ARG A 233 -10.01 -25.46 -8.77
N LEU A 234 -9.13 -25.76 -7.80
CA LEU A 234 -8.11 -26.81 -7.91
C LEU A 234 -8.72 -28.24 -7.94
N ARG A 235 -9.91 -28.45 -7.39
CA ARG A 235 -10.62 -29.75 -7.44
C ARG A 235 -11.30 -30.01 -8.79
N GLU A 236 -11.58 -28.96 -9.58
CA GLU A 236 -12.25 -29.09 -10.87
C GLU A 236 -11.34 -29.84 -11.87
N PRO A 237 -11.86 -30.78 -12.70
CA PRO A 237 -11.05 -31.48 -13.69
C PRO A 237 -10.38 -30.54 -14.70
N GLU A 238 -11.10 -29.50 -15.13
CA GLU A 238 -10.65 -28.50 -16.13
C GLU A 238 -10.54 -27.10 -15.51
N GLY A 239 -10.19 -26.99 -14.24
CA GLY A 239 -9.99 -25.70 -13.59
C GLY A 239 -8.69 -25.01 -14.04
N PRO A 240 -8.47 -23.74 -13.63
CA PRO A 240 -7.28 -22.98 -14.00
C PRO A 240 -6.03 -23.49 -13.27
N ASP A 241 -4.86 -23.23 -13.90
CA ASP A 241 -3.58 -23.31 -13.19
C ASP A 241 -3.48 -22.19 -12.17
N LEU A 242 -2.86 -22.45 -11.02
CA LEU A 242 -2.66 -21.48 -9.96
C LEU A 242 -1.17 -21.29 -9.64
N VAL A 243 -0.68 -20.08 -9.84
CA VAL A 243 0.64 -19.64 -9.39
C VAL A 243 0.48 -18.67 -8.23
N LEU A 244 1.05 -19.01 -7.09
CA LEU A 244 1.00 -18.21 -5.88
C LEU A 244 2.43 -17.82 -5.46
N VAL A 245 2.74 -16.53 -5.56
CA VAL A 245 4.05 -15.96 -5.19
C VAL A 245 3.93 -15.33 -3.82
N LEU A 246 4.75 -15.79 -2.89
CA LEU A 246 4.77 -15.35 -1.49
C LEU A 246 6.21 -15.10 -1.04
N PRO A 247 6.45 -14.16 -0.13
CA PRO A 247 7.76 -14.03 0.49
C PRO A 247 8.10 -15.32 1.28
N ARG A 248 9.35 -15.72 1.24
CA ARG A 248 9.81 -16.91 1.96
C ARG A 248 9.59 -16.77 3.48
N GLU A 249 9.85 -15.57 3.99
CA GLU A 249 9.67 -15.18 5.39
C GLU A 249 8.94 -13.85 5.42
N THR A 250 8.00 -13.67 6.36
CA THR A 250 7.38 -12.36 6.59
C THR A 250 8.29 -11.46 7.41
N GLY A 251 8.18 -10.14 7.25
CA GLY A 251 8.92 -9.18 8.07
C GLY A 251 8.33 -9.09 9.47
N GLY A 252 9.19 -8.86 10.49
CA GLY A 252 8.76 -8.65 11.88
C GLY A 252 8.46 -9.93 12.67
N TRP A 253 8.86 -9.94 13.94
CA TRP A 253 8.72 -11.13 14.80
C TRP A 253 7.25 -11.52 15.04
N LEU A 254 6.38 -10.53 15.29
CA LEU A 254 4.96 -10.79 15.57
C LEU A 254 4.22 -11.30 14.33
N GLU A 255 4.55 -10.75 13.18
CA GLU A 255 4.01 -11.19 11.88
C GLU A 255 4.45 -12.61 11.55
N GLN A 256 5.73 -12.95 11.80
CA GLN A 256 6.24 -14.31 11.59
C GLN A 256 5.48 -15.34 12.43
N VAL A 257 5.29 -15.09 13.72
CA VAL A 257 4.62 -16.07 14.61
C VAL A 257 3.15 -16.25 14.26
N THR A 258 2.44 -15.18 13.89
CA THR A 258 0.99 -15.24 13.65
C THR A 258 0.63 -15.52 12.19
N MET A 259 1.23 -14.80 11.26
CA MET A 259 0.87 -14.86 9.84
C MET A 259 1.48 -16.07 9.13
N ASP A 260 2.72 -16.48 9.47
CA ASP A 260 3.36 -17.63 8.84
C ASP A 260 2.70 -18.97 9.23
N ALA A 261 2.22 -19.09 10.46
CA ALA A 261 1.45 -20.28 10.87
C ALA A 261 0.12 -20.39 10.08
N LEU A 262 -0.62 -19.29 9.96
CA LEU A 262 -1.85 -19.25 9.18
C LEU A 262 -1.57 -19.52 7.69
N ARG A 263 -0.56 -18.89 7.11
CA ARG A 263 -0.13 -19.08 5.71
C ARG A 263 0.19 -20.56 5.44
N THR A 264 0.98 -21.19 6.30
CA THR A 264 1.35 -22.60 6.17
C THR A 264 0.10 -23.49 6.14
N HIS A 265 -0.88 -23.23 7.01
CA HIS A 265 -2.15 -23.95 7.02
C HIS A 265 -2.94 -23.76 5.72
N ARG A 266 -2.97 -22.52 5.18
CA ARG A 266 -3.66 -22.23 3.90
C ARG A 266 -3.00 -22.92 2.72
N ILE A 267 -1.67 -22.88 2.62
CA ILE A 267 -0.92 -23.56 1.56
C ILE A 267 -1.14 -25.08 1.63
N ARG A 268 -1.15 -25.68 2.81
CA ARG A 268 -1.46 -27.10 2.98
C ARG A 268 -2.83 -27.43 2.44
N ALA A 269 -3.87 -26.64 2.79
CA ALA A 269 -5.22 -26.85 2.29
C ALA A 269 -5.31 -26.79 0.75
N LEU A 270 -4.58 -25.88 0.12
CA LEU A 270 -4.51 -25.83 -1.35
C LEU A 270 -3.81 -27.05 -1.94
N ARG A 271 -2.68 -27.50 -1.36
CA ARG A 271 -1.97 -28.72 -1.80
C ARG A 271 -2.81 -29.98 -1.68
N GLU A 272 -3.61 -30.10 -0.60
CA GLU A 272 -4.56 -31.20 -0.42
C GLU A 272 -5.73 -31.18 -1.41
N ALA A 273 -6.12 -29.98 -1.86
CA ALA A 273 -7.16 -29.78 -2.86
C ALA A 273 -6.69 -30.02 -4.31
N ASP A 274 -5.40 -29.83 -4.57
CA ASP A 274 -4.82 -29.98 -5.90
C ASP A 274 -4.71 -31.45 -6.34
N ARG A 275 -5.70 -31.90 -7.07
CA ARG A 275 -5.79 -33.26 -7.61
C ARG A 275 -5.20 -33.42 -9.00
N HIS A 276 -4.81 -32.31 -9.63
CA HIS A 276 -4.45 -32.27 -11.06
C HIS A 276 -3.10 -31.65 -11.32
N ASP A 277 -2.25 -31.46 -10.29
CA ASP A 277 -0.91 -30.87 -10.34
C ASP A 277 -0.88 -29.46 -11.00
N ARG A 278 -1.84 -28.62 -10.63
CA ARG A 278 -2.01 -27.27 -11.17
C ARG A 278 -1.53 -26.14 -10.23
N LEU A 279 -1.13 -26.46 -9.02
CA LEU A 279 -0.65 -25.48 -8.03
C LEU A 279 0.88 -25.33 -8.10
N ARG A 280 1.33 -24.08 -8.18
CA ARG A 280 2.75 -23.69 -7.99
C ARG A 280 2.82 -22.62 -6.90
N VAL A 281 3.66 -22.85 -5.86
CA VAL A 281 3.90 -21.94 -4.73
C VAL A 281 5.39 -21.78 -4.52
#